data_18b1e65536b70f609470c229279e5038
#
_entry.id   18b1e65536b70f609470c229279e5038
#
_cell.length_a   1.000
_cell.length_b   1.000
_cell.length_c   1.000
_cell.angle_alpha   90.00
_cell.angle_beta   90.00
_cell.angle_gamma   90.00
#
_symmetry.space_group_name_H-M   'P 1'
#
loop_
_entity.id
_entity.type
_entity.pdbx_description
1 polymer ?
#
loop_
_entity_poly.entity_id
_entity_poly.type
_entity_poly.pdbx_seq_one_letter_code
_entity_poly.pdbx_strand_id
1 'polypeptide(L)'
;MLQRIRRNFFIIRDGIRQTDAATRRRHLILFLLTVLTLVLAGTNFSSRPTTADRYTDAAIYAVALSIILLGYSFARYVQAKSYGVYASLPFFIPMPLFSPFGTFGAVTRTANVGVHTRALFDIAFWGPVTSFVLSVPCLLVGTWLSEVVAGAPQ
;
A
#
# COMPACT_ATOMS: atom_id res chain seq x y z
N MET A 1 -4.67 -34.38 -14.17
CA MET A 1 -4.13 -33.03 -14.32
C MET A 1 -5.23 -32.00 -14.62
N LEU A 2 -6.11 -32.23 -15.57
CA LEU A 2 -7.22 -31.34 -15.97
C LEU A 2 -8.27 -31.06 -14.87
N GLN A 3 -8.56 -32.02 -14.00
CA GLN A 3 -9.51 -31.81 -12.89
C GLN A 3 -8.97 -30.85 -11.80
N ARG A 4 -7.65 -30.79 -11.61
CA ARG A 4 -7.02 -29.84 -10.69
C ARG A 4 -7.12 -28.41 -11.21
N ILE A 5 -6.95 -28.22 -12.52
CA ILE A 5 -7.08 -26.91 -13.18
C ILE A 5 -8.53 -26.42 -13.13
N ARG A 6 -9.51 -27.30 -13.39
CA ARG A 6 -10.94 -26.95 -13.29
C ARG A 6 -11.36 -26.55 -11.87
N ARG A 7 -10.87 -27.25 -10.85
CA ARG A 7 -11.18 -26.95 -9.45
C ARG A 7 -10.57 -25.62 -9.01
N ASN A 8 -9.35 -25.33 -9.44
CA ASN A 8 -8.71 -24.05 -9.16
C ASN A 8 -9.41 -22.88 -9.89
N PHE A 9 -9.89 -23.11 -11.11
CA PHE A 9 -10.66 -22.11 -11.85
C PHE A 9 -12.02 -21.81 -11.20
N PHE A 10 -12.66 -22.81 -10.60
CA PHE A 10 -13.91 -22.65 -9.87
C PHE A 10 -13.72 -21.88 -8.56
N ILE A 11 -12.66 -22.17 -7.81
CA ILE A 11 -12.29 -21.46 -6.58
C ILE A 11 -11.95 -19.98 -6.86
N ILE A 12 -11.26 -19.72 -7.99
CA ILE A 12 -10.94 -18.34 -8.41
C ILE A 12 -12.21 -17.59 -8.82
N ARG A 13 -13.14 -18.23 -9.49
CA ARG A 13 -14.40 -17.63 -9.94
C ARG A 13 -15.36 -17.33 -8.81
N ASP A 14 -15.44 -18.18 -7.81
CA ASP A 14 -16.26 -17.96 -6.61
C ASP A 14 -15.63 -16.94 -5.66
N GLY A 15 -14.30 -16.89 -5.57
CA GLY A 15 -13.58 -15.86 -4.82
C GLY A 15 -13.76 -14.45 -5.39
N ILE A 16 -13.84 -14.30 -6.72
CA ILE A 16 -14.12 -13.02 -7.38
C ILE A 16 -15.60 -12.63 -7.21
N ARG A 17 -16.49 -13.60 -7.15
CA ARG A 17 -17.93 -13.36 -7.02
C ARG A 17 -18.36 -12.97 -5.60
N GLN A 18 -17.55 -13.31 -4.59
CA GLN A 18 -17.78 -12.89 -3.20
C GLN A 18 -17.21 -11.51 -2.86
N THR A 19 -16.66 -10.78 -3.84
CA THR A 19 -16.39 -9.35 -3.64
C THR A 19 -17.72 -8.59 -3.79
N ASP A 20 -18.60 -8.78 -2.83
CA ASP A 20 -19.84 -8.03 -2.71
C ASP A 20 -19.54 -6.53 -2.84
N ALA A 21 -20.47 -5.79 -3.45
CA ALA A 21 -20.38 -4.33 -3.58
C ALA A 21 -20.10 -3.67 -2.21
N ALA A 22 -20.61 -4.27 -1.14
CA ALA A 22 -20.36 -3.87 0.25
C ALA A 22 -18.87 -4.02 0.65
N THR A 23 -18.21 -5.09 0.24
CA THR A 23 -16.78 -5.32 0.53
C THR A 23 -15.92 -4.33 -0.24
N ARG A 24 -16.20 -4.08 -1.51
CA ARG A 24 -15.48 -3.09 -2.33
C ARG A 24 -15.66 -1.67 -1.78
N ARG A 25 -16.85 -1.32 -1.32
CA ARG A 25 -17.13 -0.03 -0.68
C ARG A 25 -16.32 0.14 0.62
N ARG A 26 -16.22 -0.91 1.44
CA ARG A 26 -15.39 -0.89 2.67
C ARG A 26 -13.91 -0.66 2.36
N HIS A 27 -13.35 -1.33 1.36
CA HIS A 27 -11.96 -1.12 0.93
C HIS A 27 -11.72 0.31 0.46
N LEU A 28 -12.66 0.88 -0.33
CA LEU A 28 -12.59 2.28 -0.77
C LEU A 28 -12.64 3.26 0.39
N ILE A 29 -13.55 3.05 1.35
CA ILE A 29 -13.67 3.92 2.54
C ILE A 29 -12.38 3.86 3.37
N LEU A 30 -11.84 2.64 3.60
CA LEU A 30 -10.59 2.49 4.35
C LEU A 30 -9.40 3.13 3.62
N PHE A 31 -9.34 3.02 2.30
CA PHE A 31 -8.31 3.68 1.50
C PHE A 31 -8.41 5.22 1.60
N LEU A 32 -9.61 5.78 1.41
CA LEU A 32 -9.84 7.23 1.55
C LEU A 32 -9.52 7.73 2.96
N LEU A 33 -9.91 6.96 3.98
CA LEU A 33 -9.58 7.28 5.37
C LEU A 33 -8.07 7.24 5.61
N THR A 34 -7.36 6.28 5.01
CA THR A 34 -5.89 6.20 5.08
C THR A 34 -5.24 7.38 4.40
N VAL A 35 -5.70 7.79 3.22
CA VAL A 35 -5.18 9.00 2.54
C VAL A 35 -5.40 10.25 3.39
N LEU A 36 -6.58 10.38 4.01
CA LEU A 36 -6.86 11.48 4.94
C LEU A 36 -5.88 11.49 6.13
N THR A 37 -5.64 10.33 6.74
CA THR A 37 -4.70 10.22 7.88
C THR A 37 -3.26 10.46 7.46
N LEU A 38 -2.86 10.11 6.23
CA LEU A 38 -1.55 10.42 5.67
C LEU A 38 -1.36 11.93 5.47
N VAL A 39 -2.38 12.64 4.96
CA VAL A 39 -2.32 14.10 4.84
C VAL A 39 -2.20 14.75 6.22
N LEU A 40 -2.98 14.30 7.20
CA LEU A 40 -2.88 14.82 8.57
C LEU A 40 -1.50 14.55 9.19
N ALA A 41 -0.92 13.36 8.98
CA ALA A 41 0.43 13.07 9.44
C ALA A 41 1.48 13.92 8.72
N GLY A 42 1.32 14.12 7.40
CA GLY A 42 2.23 14.94 6.59
C GLY A 42 2.32 16.39 7.04
N THR A 43 1.23 16.96 7.58
CA THR A 43 1.27 18.33 8.11
C THR A 43 2.19 18.49 9.34
N ASN A 44 2.44 17.39 10.08
CA ASN A 44 3.35 17.41 11.22
C ASN A 44 4.83 17.41 10.81
N PHE A 45 5.16 16.97 9.60
CA PHE A 45 6.52 16.93 9.07
C PHE A 45 6.93 18.22 8.35
N SER A 46 5.96 19.07 7.96
CA SER A 46 6.26 20.33 7.29
C SER A 46 6.67 21.40 8.30
N SER A 47 7.86 21.97 8.11
CA SER A 47 8.40 23.09 8.91
C SER A 47 8.08 24.46 8.32
N ARG A 48 7.29 24.53 7.25
CA ARG A 48 6.97 25.80 6.56
C ARG A 48 6.00 26.65 7.39
N PRO A 49 6.20 27.99 7.43
CA PRO A 49 5.39 28.89 8.24
C PRO A 49 3.96 29.07 7.72
N THR A 50 3.77 28.96 6.39
CA THR A 50 2.48 29.18 5.75
C THR A 50 1.61 27.91 5.76
N THR A 51 0.37 28.03 6.18
CA THR A 51 -0.58 26.89 6.21
C THR A 51 -0.80 26.27 4.83
N ALA A 52 -0.87 27.06 3.77
CA ALA A 52 -1.03 26.57 2.40
C ALA A 52 0.15 25.68 1.96
N ASP A 53 1.38 26.09 2.25
CA ASP A 53 2.58 25.31 1.89
C ASP A 53 2.66 24.01 2.68
N ARG A 54 2.23 24.01 3.96
CA ARG A 54 2.16 22.81 4.79
C ARG A 54 1.19 21.77 4.23
N TYR A 55 0.04 22.18 3.71
CA TYR A 55 -0.90 21.25 3.07
C TYR A 55 -0.38 20.73 1.74
N THR A 56 0.39 21.53 1.00
CA THR A 56 1.03 21.09 -0.26
C THR A 56 2.08 20.01 0.04
N ASP A 57 2.96 20.23 1.02
CA ASP A 57 3.96 19.25 1.45
C ASP A 57 3.28 17.96 1.95
N ALA A 58 2.22 18.11 2.73
CA ALA A 58 1.44 16.98 3.24
C ALA A 58 0.77 16.17 2.11
N ALA A 59 0.28 16.85 1.06
CA ALA A 59 -0.30 16.19 -0.10
C ALA A 59 0.76 15.41 -0.89
N ILE A 60 1.93 15.99 -1.13
CA ILE A 60 3.07 15.32 -1.79
C ILE A 60 3.48 14.07 -0.99
N TYR A 61 3.62 14.21 0.32
CA TYR A 61 3.92 13.09 1.22
C TYR A 61 2.86 11.98 1.12
N ALA A 62 1.58 12.33 1.20
CA ALA A 62 0.48 11.37 1.14
C ALA A 62 0.42 10.63 -0.20
N VAL A 63 0.65 11.33 -1.32
CA VAL A 63 0.70 10.74 -2.67
C VAL A 63 1.89 9.79 -2.79
N ALA A 64 3.10 10.22 -2.41
CA ALA A 64 4.30 9.39 -2.48
C ALA A 64 4.14 8.10 -1.67
N LEU A 65 3.68 8.20 -0.42
CA LEU A 65 3.49 7.04 0.44
C LEU A 65 2.37 6.12 -0.06
N SER A 66 1.29 6.69 -0.60
CA SER A 66 0.20 5.92 -1.22
C SER A 66 0.67 5.12 -2.43
N ILE A 67 1.52 5.69 -3.30
CA ILE A 67 2.10 5.00 -4.46
C ILE A 67 2.95 3.82 -4.01
N ILE A 68 3.81 4.00 -3.00
CA ILE A 68 4.68 2.95 -2.46
C ILE A 68 3.83 1.80 -1.87
N LEU A 69 2.82 2.13 -1.06
CA LEU A 69 1.92 1.15 -0.43
C LEU A 69 1.07 0.38 -1.45
N LEU A 70 0.56 1.08 -2.47
CA LEU A 70 -0.18 0.46 -3.57
C LEU A 70 0.73 -0.47 -4.38
N GLY A 71 1.94 -0.03 -4.71
CA GLY A 71 2.93 -0.83 -5.42
C GLY A 71 3.29 -2.11 -4.67
N TYR A 72 3.56 -1.99 -3.37
CA TYR A 72 3.78 -3.14 -2.48
C TYR A 72 2.63 -4.14 -2.52
N SER A 73 1.41 -3.65 -2.37
CA SER A 73 0.21 -4.48 -2.34
C SER A 73 -0.09 -5.13 -3.68
N PHE A 74 0.11 -4.36 -4.75
CA PHE A 74 -0.10 -4.83 -6.12
C PHE A 74 0.90 -5.93 -6.50
N ALA A 75 2.18 -5.76 -6.16
CA ALA A 75 3.21 -6.78 -6.41
C ALA A 75 2.86 -8.10 -5.73
N ARG A 76 2.46 -8.05 -4.46
CA ARG A 76 2.02 -9.25 -3.72
C ARG A 76 0.79 -9.89 -4.33
N TYR A 77 -0.18 -9.09 -4.75
CA TYR A 77 -1.40 -9.57 -5.40
C TYR A 77 -1.09 -10.29 -6.73
N VAL A 78 -0.25 -9.69 -7.58
CA VAL A 78 0.16 -10.27 -8.87
C VAL A 78 0.89 -11.59 -8.66
N GLN A 79 1.83 -11.64 -7.71
CA GLN A 79 2.56 -12.87 -7.41
C GLN A 79 1.66 -13.97 -6.85
N ALA A 80 0.77 -13.64 -5.92
CA ALA A 80 -0.18 -14.61 -5.41
C ALA A 80 -1.05 -15.20 -6.54
N LYS A 81 -1.50 -14.34 -7.48
CA LYS A 81 -2.30 -14.76 -8.62
C LYS A 81 -1.51 -15.63 -9.60
N SER A 82 -0.22 -15.34 -9.85
CA SER A 82 0.62 -16.14 -10.75
C SER A 82 0.83 -17.57 -10.24
N TYR A 83 0.84 -17.76 -8.93
CA TYR A 83 0.90 -19.09 -8.30
C TYR A 83 -0.47 -19.74 -8.08
N GLY A 84 -1.57 -19.12 -8.56
CA GLY A 84 -2.92 -19.63 -8.35
C GLY A 84 -3.38 -19.58 -6.88
N VAL A 85 -2.71 -18.77 -6.05
CA VAL A 85 -3.06 -18.55 -4.65
C VAL A 85 -4.14 -17.49 -4.56
N TYR A 86 -5.17 -17.77 -3.76
CA TYR A 86 -6.20 -16.76 -3.48
C TYR A 86 -5.58 -15.61 -2.68
N ALA A 87 -5.69 -14.40 -3.19
CA ALA A 87 -5.31 -13.19 -2.51
C ALA A 87 -6.49 -12.22 -2.45
N SER A 88 -6.79 -11.70 -1.27
CA SER A 88 -7.80 -10.65 -1.12
C SER A 88 -7.25 -9.30 -1.59
N LEU A 89 -8.16 -8.37 -1.90
CA LEU A 89 -7.78 -6.97 -2.10
C LEU A 89 -7.07 -6.43 -0.86
N PRO A 90 -6.10 -5.51 -1.02
CA PRO A 90 -5.37 -4.96 0.11
C PRO A 90 -6.28 -4.18 1.05
N PHE A 91 -6.14 -4.43 2.34
CA PHE A 91 -6.74 -3.65 3.40
C PHE A 91 -5.75 -2.62 3.89
N PHE A 92 -6.10 -1.36 3.79
CA PHE A 92 -5.33 -0.27 4.37
C PHE A 92 -5.81 -0.05 5.80
N ILE A 93 -4.85 0.10 6.72
CA ILE A 93 -5.15 0.34 8.14
C ILE A 93 -4.77 1.78 8.47
N PRO A 94 -5.76 2.70 8.56
CA PRO A 94 -5.52 4.07 8.99
C PRO A 94 -5.20 4.08 10.48
N MET A 95 -4.11 4.74 10.88
CA MET A 95 -3.70 4.85 12.29
C MET A 95 -3.18 6.27 12.61
N PRO A 96 -4.08 7.25 12.76
CA PRO A 96 -3.67 8.65 12.89
C PRO A 96 -2.96 8.98 14.21
N LEU A 97 -3.22 8.21 15.28
CA LEU A 97 -2.75 8.54 16.64
C LEU A 97 -1.56 7.68 17.11
N PHE A 98 -1.41 6.47 16.57
CA PHE A 98 -0.40 5.51 17.04
C PHE A 98 0.79 5.38 16.10
N SER A 99 0.68 5.85 14.86
CA SER A 99 1.76 5.82 13.89
C SER A 99 2.14 7.26 13.51
N PRO A 100 3.41 7.65 13.62
CA PRO A 100 3.88 8.96 13.13
C PRO A 100 3.66 9.11 11.62
N PHE A 101 3.57 8.00 10.90
CA PHE A 101 3.37 8.00 9.44
C PHE A 101 1.89 8.11 9.03
N GLY A 102 0.93 8.02 9.94
CA GLY A 102 -0.50 8.09 9.65
C GLY A 102 -1.13 6.79 9.17
N THR A 103 -0.35 5.72 8.97
CA THR A 103 -0.83 4.40 8.55
C THR A 103 -0.01 3.28 9.16
N PHE A 104 -0.62 2.10 9.31
CA PHE A 104 0.06 0.87 9.69
C PHE A 104 0.45 0.01 8.46
N GLY A 105 0.17 0.52 7.24
CA GLY A 105 0.46 -0.16 6.00
C GLY A 105 -0.76 -0.82 5.36
N ALA A 106 -0.49 -1.69 4.39
CA ALA A 106 -1.49 -2.44 3.66
C ALA A 106 -1.35 -3.94 3.94
N VAL A 107 -2.44 -4.59 4.34
CA VAL A 107 -2.49 -6.02 4.62
C VAL A 107 -3.30 -6.73 3.54
N THR A 108 -2.70 -7.73 2.90
CA THR A 108 -3.35 -8.66 1.97
C THR A 108 -3.50 -10.00 2.65
N ARG A 109 -4.70 -10.56 2.65
CA ARG A 109 -4.94 -11.93 3.12
C ARG A 109 -4.67 -12.90 1.98
N THR A 110 -3.80 -13.86 2.19
CA THR A 110 -3.54 -14.98 1.28
C THR A 110 -3.99 -16.27 1.91
N ALA A 111 -4.67 -17.14 1.15
CA ALA A 111 -5.02 -18.47 1.63
C ALA A 111 -3.81 -19.39 1.48
N ASN A 112 -3.22 -19.79 2.60
CA ASN A 112 -1.97 -20.58 2.62
C ASN A 112 -2.19 -22.11 2.56
N VAL A 113 -3.41 -22.55 2.19
CA VAL A 113 -3.72 -23.99 2.20
C VAL A 113 -3.09 -24.67 0.98
N GLY A 114 -2.08 -25.51 1.21
CA GLY A 114 -1.43 -26.32 0.18
C GLY A 114 -0.51 -25.56 -0.78
N VAL A 115 0.00 -24.41 -0.36
CA VAL A 115 0.95 -23.60 -1.15
C VAL A 115 2.37 -24.08 -0.91
N HIS A 116 3.15 -24.27 -1.99
CA HIS A 116 4.57 -24.62 -1.88
C HIS A 116 5.35 -23.49 -1.22
N THR A 117 6.33 -23.82 -0.37
CA THR A 117 7.19 -22.87 0.34
C THR A 117 7.84 -21.83 -0.58
N ARG A 118 8.20 -22.22 -1.80
CA ARG A 118 8.77 -21.33 -2.82
C ARG A 118 7.80 -20.23 -3.23
N ALA A 119 6.53 -20.57 -3.44
CA ALA A 119 5.51 -19.60 -3.80
C ALA A 119 5.24 -18.60 -2.66
N LEU A 120 5.26 -19.07 -1.40
CA LEU A 120 5.15 -18.21 -0.23
C LEU A 120 6.32 -17.22 -0.13
N PHE A 121 7.53 -17.69 -0.39
CA PHE A 121 8.72 -16.85 -0.43
C PHE A 121 8.62 -15.77 -1.50
N ASP A 122 8.27 -16.14 -2.73
CA ASP A 122 8.16 -15.20 -3.85
C ASP A 122 7.08 -14.13 -3.57
N ILE A 123 5.91 -14.53 -3.05
CA ILE A 123 4.84 -13.59 -2.69
C ILE A 123 5.31 -12.61 -1.60
N ALA A 124 6.08 -13.08 -0.64
CA ALA A 124 6.60 -12.25 0.44
C ALA A 124 7.73 -11.32 -0.04
N PHE A 125 8.59 -11.78 -0.94
CA PHE A 125 9.78 -11.08 -1.39
C PHE A 125 9.48 -9.93 -2.37
N TRP A 126 8.58 -10.15 -3.34
CA TRP A 126 8.31 -9.15 -4.37
C TRP A 126 7.61 -7.89 -3.85
N GLY A 127 6.90 -7.96 -2.74
CA GLY A 127 6.31 -6.80 -2.09
C GLY A 127 7.36 -5.76 -1.67
N PRO A 128 8.29 -6.12 -0.76
CA PRO A 128 9.37 -5.23 -0.33
C PRO A 128 10.26 -4.73 -1.49
N VAL A 129 10.60 -5.61 -2.45
CA VAL A 129 11.41 -5.21 -3.61
C VAL A 129 10.73 -4.11 -4.43
N THR A 130 9.44 -4.28 -4.72
CA THR A 130 8.68 -3.27 -5.48
C THR A 130 8.58 -1.95 -4.71
N SER A 131 8.33 -1.99 -3.40
CA SER A 131 8.26 -0.77 -2.59
C SER A 131 9.62 -0.08 -2.52
N PHE A 132 10.72 -0.83 -2.43
CA PHE A 132 12.07 -0.28 -2.48
C PHE A 132 12.35 0.42 -3.82
N VAL A 133 12.05 -0.23 -4.94
CA VAL A 133 12.23 0.36 -6.28
C VAL A 133 11.40 1.63 -6.46
N LEU A 134 10.17 1.67 -5.94
CA LEU A 134 9.32 2.85 -6.00
C LEU A 134 9.77 3.96 -5.03
N SER A 135 10.42 3.62 -3.92
CA SER A 135 10.90 4.61 -2.96
C SER A 135 12.07 5.44 -3.50
N VAL A 136 12.91 4.86 -4.37
CA VAL A 136 14.06 5.56 -4.95
C VAL A 136 13.63 6.81 -5.75
N PRO A 137 12.73 6.73 -6.76
CA PRO A 137 12.29 7.92 -7.48
C PRO A 137 11.52 8.89 -6.58
N CYS A 138 10.72 8.39 -5.62
CA CYS A 138 10.05 9.27 -4.67
C CYS A 138 11.05 10.06 -3.82
N LEU A 139 12.14 9.42 -3.40
CA LEU A 139 13.21 10.07 -2.64
C LEU A 139 13.95 11.12 -3.49
N LEU A 140 14.28 10.81 -4.74
CA LEU A 140 14.93 11.75 -5.65
C LEU A 140 14.07 12.98 -5.92
N VAL A 141 12.78 12.78 -6.20
CA VAL A 141 11.84 13.89 -6.39
C VAL A 141 11.68 14.67 -5.10
N GLY A 142 11.56 14.00 -3.96
CA GLY A 142 11.42 14.65 -2.65
C GLY A 142 12.63 15.51 -2.29
N THR A 143 13.85 15.02 -2.53
CA THR A 143 15.09 15.80 -2.30
C THR A 143 15.22 16.98 -3.25
N TRP A 144 14.74 16.85 -4.48
CA TRP A 144 14.76 17.92 -5.47
C TRP A 144 13.75 19.04 -5.16
N LEU A 145 12.60 18.69 -4.57
CA LEU A 145 11.61 19.66 -4.11
C LEU A 145 11.90 20.22 -2.70
N SER A 146 12.84 19.63 -1.98
CA SER A 146 13.19 20.06 -0.62
C SER A 146 14.03 21.32 -0.68
N GLU A 147 13.53 22.40 -0.08
CA GLU A 147 14.33 23.59 0.20
C GLU A 147 15.17 23.36 1.45
N VAL A 148 16.49 23.56 1.34
CA VAL A 148 17.38 23.54 2.49
C VAL A 148 17.07 24.79 3.34
N VAL A 149 16.31 24.61 4.42
CA VAL A 149 16.16 25.65 5.43
C VAL A 149 17.51 25.69 6.18
N ALA A 150 18.34 26.68 5.88
CA ALA A 150 19.55 26.94 6.65
C ALA A 150 19.10 27.16 8.10
N GLY A 151 19.56 26.27 8.99
CA GLY A 151 19.21 26.34 10.39
C GLY A 151 19.55 27.72 10.93
N ALA A 152 18.58 28.39 11.56
CA ALA A 152 18.83 29.59 12.29
C ALA A 152 19.91 29.29 13.34
N PRO A 153 20.99 30.08 13.44
CA PRO A 153 21.98 29.90 14.50
C PRO A 153 21.28 30.05 15.83
N GLN A 154 21.49 29.04 16.70
CA GLN A 154 21.04 29.06 18.10
C GLN A 154 21.74 30.16 18.90
#